data_85b47e536950013b5b5eb14ee3aeffec
#
_entry.id   85b47e536950013b5b5eb14ee3aeffec
#
_cell.length_a   1.000
_cell.length_b   1.000
_cell.length_c   1.000
_cell.angle_alpha   90.00
_cell.angle_beta   90.00
_cell.angle_gamma   90.00
#
_symmetry.space_group_name_H-M   'P 1'
#
loop_
_entity.id
_entity.type
_entity.pdbx_description
1 polymer ?
#
loop_
_entity_poly.entity_id
_entity_poly.type
_entity_poly.pdbx_seq_one_letter_code
_entity_poly.pdbx_strand_id
1 'polypeptide(L)'
;MKAIKNDGVVSSFFTYTGPSDNNPWDEIDIEILGKDTTKVQFNYFTNGRGNNEYLHELGFDASEDFHTYAFEWHEDKIIWFVDGIEVHSADKKIPVTKGKIMMNAWCGTGVDTWLKAFDDSNLPVMAEYQWIKYTPFE
;
A
#
# COMPACT_ATOMS: atom_id res chain seq x y z
N MET A 1 1.17 -8.83 -6.68
CA MET A 1 1.30 -9.20 -5.24
C MET A 1 0.18 -10.16 -4.89
N LYS A 2 0.49 -11.15 -4.06
CA LYS A 2 -0.49 -12.01 -3.38
C LYS A 2 -0.33 -11.76 -1.88
N ALA A 3 -1.42 -11.36 -1.23
CA ALA A 3 -1.38 -10.82 0.13
C ALA A 3 -1.50 -11.90 1.21
N ILE A 4 -1.14 -11.55 2.44
CA ILE A 4 -1.34 -12.37 3.63
C ILE A 4 -2.78 -12.20 4.13
N LYS A 5 -3.49 -13.30 4.36
CA LYS A 5 -4.77 -13.32 5.08
C LYS A 5 -4.50 -13.75 6.53
N ASN A 6 -4.33 -12.76 7.40
CA ASN A 6 -4.10 -12.97 8.82
C ASN A 6 -4.39 -11.68 9.59
N ASP A 7 -5.15 -11.76 10.68
CA ASP A 7 -5.43 -10.60 11.51
C ASP A 7 -4.13 -9.99 12.03
N GLY A 8 -4.07 -8.68 12.10
CA GLY A 8 -2.92 -7.92 12.57
C GLY A 8 -1.75 -7.78 11.60
N VAL A 9 -1.88 -8.20 10.33
CA VAL A 9 -0.82 -8.14 9.32
C VAL A 9 -1.20 -7.22 8.17
N VAL A 10 -0.21 -6.52 7.60
CA VAL A 10 -0.32 -5.74 6.34
C VAL A 10 0.64 -6.31 5.31
N SER A 11 0.19 -6.46 4.08
CA SER A 11 1.02 -6.70 2.90
C SER A 11 1.01 -5.43 2.06
N SER A 12 2.18 -4.84 1.76
CA SER A 12 2.23 -3.52 1.11
C SER A 12 3.23 -3.41 -0.03
N PHE A 13 2.93 -2.47 -0.92
CA PHE A 13 3.79 -1.95 -1.98
C PHE A 13 3.67 -0.43 -1.97
N PHE A 14 4.78 0.28 -1.86
CA PHE A 14 4.76 1.73 -1.61
C PHE A 14 6.03 2.42 -2.10
N THR A 15 5.98 3.76 -2.17
CA THR A 15 7.18 4.60 -2.27
C THR A 15 7.36 5.35 -0.97
N TYR A 16 8.60 5.53 -0.54
CA TYR A 16 8.93 6.23 0.70
C TYR A 16 10.21 7.04 0.57
N THR A 17 10.19 8.23 1.13
CA THR A 17 11.36 9.01 1.54
C THR A 17 11.04 9.75 2.84
N GLY A 18 12.05 10.09 3.61
CA GLY A 18 11.84 10.74 4.91
C GLY A 18 13.11 11.26 5.55
N PRO A 19 13.05 11.63 6.84
CA PRO A 19 14.17 12.23 7.56
C PRO A 19 15.49 11.43 7.53
N SER A 20 15.43 10.10 7.44
CA SER A 20 16.62 9.26 7.29
C SER A 20 17.36 9.49 5.96
N ASP A 21 16.67 10.02 4.96
CA ASP A 21 17.23 10.38 3.65
C ASP A 21 17.49 11.89 3.53
N ASN A 22 17.39 12.64 4.63
CA ASN A 22 17.41 14.11 4.70
C ASN A 22 16.31 14.79 3.86
N ASN A 23 15.17 14.13 3.74
CA ASN A 23 14.00 14.58 2.99
C ASN A 23 12.79 14.77 3.90
N PRO A 24 11.76 15.53 3.48
CA PRO A 24 10.45 15.45 4.11
C PRO A 24 9.91 14.02 3.98
N TRP A 25 9.02 13.63 4.89
CA TRP A 25 8.32 12.36 4.76
C TRP A 25 7.24 12.48 3.69
N ASP A 26 7.52 11.90 2.53
CA ASP A 26 6.62 11.76 1.40
C ASP A 26 6.47 10.26 1.07
N GLU A 27 5.23 9.77 0.92
CA GLU A 27 4.92 8.36 0.77
C GLU A 27 3.64 8.17 -0.05
N ILE A 28 3.57 7.09 -0.83
CA ILE A 28 2.36 6.67 -1.55
C ILE A 28 2.20 5.18 -1.35
N ASP A 29 1.03 4.76 -0.84
CA ASP A 29 0.79 3.42 -0.33
C ASP A 29 -0.25 2.65 -1.12
N ILE A 30 0.01 1.33 -1.22
CA ILE A 30 -0.95 0.28 -1.53
C ILE A 30 -0.84 -0.76 -0.43
N GLU A 31 -1.90 -0.95 0.36
CA GLU A 31 -1.91 -1.81 1.53
C GLU A 31 -3.07 -2.79 1.51
N ILE A 32 -2.78 -4.08 1.61
CA ILE A 32 -3.80 -5.10 1.87
C ILE A 32 -3.76 -5.44 3.35
N LEU A 33 -4.86 -5.15 4.05
CA LEU A 33 -4.99 -5.45 5.47
C LEU A 33 -5.44 -6.92 5.63
N GLY A 34 -4.62 -7.74 6.25
CA GLY A 34 -4.85 -9.19 6.34
C GLY A 34 -6.14 -9.60 7.04
N LYS A 35 -6.77 -8.69 7.80
CA LYS A 35 -8.08 -8.90 8.43
C LYS A 35 -9.24 -8.97 7.41
N ASP A 36 -9.06 -8.39 6.21
CA ASP A 36 -10.05 -8.39 5.13
C ASP A 36 -9.34 -8.21 3.79
N THR A 37 -8.90 -9.30 3.20
CA THR A 37 -8.16 -9.33 1.93
C THR A 37 -9.04 -9.17 0.68
N THR A 38 -10.33 -8.89 0.86
CA THR A 38 -11.24 -8.49 -0.24
C THR A 38 -11.19 -6.99 -0.52
N LYS A 39 -10.34 -6.25 0.20
CA LYS A 39 -10.19 -4.80 0.09
C LYS A 39 -8.72 -4.41 -0.02
N VAL A 40 -8.46 -3.28 -0.66
CA VAL A 40 -7.16 -2.60 -0.66
C VAL A 40 -7.33 -1.20 -0.08
N GLN A 41 -6.39 -0.78 0.76
CA GLN A 41 -6.30 0.59 1.25
C GLN A 41 -5.23 1.34 0.46
N PHE A 42 -5.60 2.49 -0.08
CA PHE A 42 -4.66 3.46 -0.64
C PHE A 42 -4.50 4.60 0.36
N ASN A 43 -3.30 5.16 0.43
CA ASN A 43 -2.99 6.31 1.25
C ASN A 43 -1.81 7.08 0.65
N TYR A 44 -1.56 8.28 1.12
CA TYR A 44 -0.33 9.01 0.85
C TYR A 44 -0.03 10.01 1.97
N PHE A 45 1.25 10.33 2.11
CA PHE A 45 1.76 11.30 3.06
C PHE A 45 2.51 12.39 2.32
N THR A 46 2.28 13.63 2.71
CA THR A 46 3.00 14.80 2.21
C THR A 46 3.53 15.60 3.37
N ASN A 47 4.85 15.74 3.49
CA ASN A 47 5.53 16.34 4.65
C ASN A 47 5.07 15.70 5.99
N GLY A 48 4.92 14.37 6.01
CA GLY A 48 4.50 13.61 7.18
C GLY A 48 3.02 13.72 7.54
N ARG A 49 2.20 14.32 6.68
CA ARG A 49 0.76 14.44 6.90
C ARG A 49 0.02 13.44 6.02
N GLY A 50 -0.56 12.42 6.65
CA GLY A 50 -1.46 11.43 6.07
C GLY A 50 -2.93 11.85 6.21
N ASN A 51 -3.79 10.91 6.61
CA ASN A 51 -5.25 11.00 6.66
C ASN A 51 -5.86 11.16 5.25
N ASN A 52 -5.31 10.41 4.30
CA ASN A 52 -5.78 10.36 2.92
C ASN A 52 -6.21 8.93 2.56
N GLU A 53 -6.58 8.12 3.55
CA GLU A 53 -6.94 6.72 3.38
C GLU A 53 -8.20 6.58 2.52
N TYR A 54 -8.12 5.71 1.52
CA TYR A 54 -9.25 5.30 0.71
C TYR A 54 -9.30 3.76 0.65
N LEU A 55 -10.41 3.18 1.07
CA LEU A 55 -10.63 1.73 1.06
C LEU A 55 -11.45 1.35 -0.18
N HIS A 56 -10.88 0.48 -1.02
CA HIS A 56 -11.49 0.00 -2.26
C HIS A 56 -11.85 -1.48 -2.14
N GLU A 57 -13.08 -1.84 -2.57
CA GLU A 57 -13.54 -3.23 -2.68
C GLU A 57 -12.95 -3.86 -3.94
N LEU A 58 -12.23 -4.96 -3.81
CA LEU A 58 -11.51 -5.59 -4.92
C LEU A 58 -12.42 -6.45 -5.83
N GLY A 59 -13.49 -7.02 -5.27
CA GLY A 59 -14.31 -8.00 -5.98
C GLY A 59 -13.71 -9.41 -6.04
N PHE A 60 -12.55 -9.62 -5.40
CA PHE A 60 -11.83 -10.89 -5.23
C PHE A 60 -11.10 -10.91 -3.89
N ASP A 61 -10.55 -12.06 -3.49
CA ASP A 61 -9.70 -12.19 -2.31
C ASP A 61 -8.21 -12.13 -2.74
N ALA A 62 -7.52 -11.05 -2.34
CA ALA A 62 -6.12 -10.79 -2.69
C ALA A 62 -5.11 -11.81 -2.11
N SER A 63 -5.57 -12.69 -1.21
CA SER A 63 -4.76 -13.78 -0.65
C SER A 63 -4.81 -15.07 -1.47
N GLU A 64 -5.74 -15.18 -2.42
CA GLU A 64 -5.91 -16.41 -3.20
C GLU A 64 -5.02 -16.47 -4.43
N ASP A 65 -4.80 -15.33 -5.11
CA ASP A 65 -4.01 -15.29 -6.34
C ASP A 65 -3.20 -13.98 -6.46
N PHE A 66 -2.33 -13.92 -7.47
CA PHE A 66 -1.57 -12.72 -7.81
C PHE A 66 -2.42 -11.75 -8.61
N HIS A 67 -2.45 -10.51 -8.14
CA HIS A 67 -3.06 -9.38 -8.82
C HIS A 67 -2.04 -8.26 -9.03
N THR A 68 -2.26 -7.43 -10.06
CA THR A 68 -1.42 -6.28 -10.34
C THR A 68 -1.96 -5.05 -9.63
N TYR A 69 -1.11 -4.45 -8.82
CA TYR A 69 -1.39 -3.19 -8.13
C TYR A 69 -0.40 -2.16 -8.63
N ALA A 70 -0.89 -0.98 -9.00
CA ALA A 70 -0.04 0.08 -9.52
C ALA A 70 -0.55 1.46 -9.13
N PHE A 71 0.31 2.46 -9.23
CA PHE A 71 -0.09 3.84 -9.24
C PHE A 71 0.74 4.65 -10.25
N GLU A 72 0.10 5.67 -10.82
CA GLU A 72 0.75 6.75 -11.53
C GLU A 72 0.90 7.93 -10.60
N TRP A 73 2.09 8.49 -10.53
CA TRP A 73 2.41 9.62 -9.68
C TRP A 73 2.82 10.82 -10.54
N HIS A 74 1.91 11.77 -10.67
CA HIS A 74 2.11 13.05 -11.35
C HIS A 74 2.38 14.17 -10.33
N GLU A 75 2.80 15.33 -10.80
CA GLU A 75 3.04 16.50 -9.93
C GLU A 75 1.76 17.00 -9.25
N ASP A 76 0.61 16.82 -9.89
CA ASP A 76 -0.69 17.34 -9.47
C ASP A 76 -1.69 16.25 -9.04
N LYS A 77 -1.39 14.97 -9.25
CA LYS A 77 -2.30 13.86 -8.92
C LYS A 77 -1.58 12.53 -8.73
N ILE A 78 -2.27 11.63 -8.03
CA ILE A 78 -1.96 10.20 -7.97
C ILE A 78 -3.16 9.44 -8.50
N ILE A 79 -2.94 8.41 -9.30
CA ILE A 79 -3.98 7.52 -9.81
C ILE A 79 -3.61 6.09 -9.45
N TRP A 80 -4.50 5.36 -8.77
CA TRP A 80 -4.28 3.95 -8.41
C TRP A 80 -5.06 3.01 -9.33
N PHE A 81 -4.43 1.87 -9.62
CA PHE A 81 -4.94 0.84 -10.52
C PHE A 81 -4.90 -0.53 -9.86
N VAL A 82 -5.91 -1.34 -10.12
CA VAL A 82 -5.95 -2.77 -9.82
C VAL A 82 -6.21 -3.51 -11.13
N ASP A 83 -5.34 -4.47 -11.48
CA ASP A 83 -5.39 -5.23 -12.73
C ASP A 83 -5.54 -4.35 -13.98
N GLY A 84 -4.88 -3.19 -13.98
CA GLY A 84 -4.88 -2.22 -15.06
C GLY A 84 -6.13 -1.33 -15.15
N ILE A 85 -7.08 -1.47 -14.22
CA ILE A 85 -8.29 -0.64 -14.14
C ILE A 85 -8.05 0.47 -13.11
N GLU A 86 -8.28 1.73 -13.50
CA GLU A 86 -8.27 2.86 -12.57
C GLU A 86 -9.39 2.69 -11.53
N VAL A 87 -9.03 2.74 -10.24
CA VAL A 87 -9.95 2.52 -9.12
C VAL A 87 -10.04 3.69 -8.16
N HIS A 88 -9.03 4.56 -8.13
CA HIS A 88 -9.02 5.75 -7.29
C HIS A 88 -8.05 6.81 -7.82
N SER A 89 -8.32 8.09 -7.53
CA SER A 89 -7.38 9.18 -7.78
C SER A 89 -7.45 10.25 -6.69
N ALA A 90 -6.32 10.94 -6.46
CA ALA A 90 -6.20 12.06 -5.54
C ALA A 90 -5.49 13.23 -6.23
N ASP A 91 -5.93 14.46 -5.95
CA ASP A 91 -5.42 15.70 -6.55
C ASP A 91 -5.08 16.80 -5.54
N LYS A 92 -5.04 16.45 -4.24
CA LYS A 92 -4.80 17.43 -3.16
C LYS A 92 -3.54 17.10 -2.39
N LYS A 93 -2.66 18.11 -2.23
CA LYS A 93 -1.43 17.98 -1.42
C LYS A 93 -0.61 16.75 -1.82
N ILE A 94 -0.38 16.58 -3.11
CA ILE A 94 0.37 15.45 -3.65
C ILE A 94 1.84 15.52 -3.19
N PRO A 95 2.44 14.40 -2.74
CA PRO A 95 3.86 14.36 -2.42
C PRO A 95 4.69 14.63 -3.68
N VAL A 96 5.82 15.32 -3.54
CA VAL A 96 6.66 15.74 -4.68
C VAL A 96 8.10 15.27 -4.56
N THR A 97 8.49 14.74 -3.41
CA THR A 97 9.86 14.29 -3.15
C THR A 97 10.03 12.84 -3.59
N LYS A 98 10.98 12.59 -4.49
CA LYS A 98 11.28 11.24 -4.99
C LYS A 98 11.64 10.31 -3.84
N GLY A 99 11.06 9.11 -3.85
CA GLY A 99 11.25 8.07 -2.85
C GLY A 99 11.80 6.77 -3.42
N LYS A 100 12.09 5.84 -2.52
CA LYS A 100 12.46 4.45 -2.82
C LYS A 100 11.19 3.64 -3.06
N ILE A 101 11.22 2.71 -4.00
CA ILE A 101 10.17 1.70 -4.18
C ILE A 101 10.43 0.60 -3.15
N MET A 102 9.42 0.32 -2.34
CA MET A 102 9.52 -0.61 -1.22
C MET A 102 8.35 -1.59 -1.19
N MET A 103 8.60 -2.74 -0.59
CA MET A 103 7.59 -3.77 -0.28
C MET A 103 7.89 -4.31 1.10
N ASN A 104 6.84 -4.59 1.85
CA ASN A 104 6.99 -5.31 3.11
C ASN A 104 5.73 -6.09 3.46
N ALA A 105 5.89 -7.00 4.41
CA ALA A 105 4.83 -7.55 5.22
C ALA A 105 5.21 -7.30 6.67
N TRP A 106 4.28 -6.76 7.45
CA TRP A 106 4.56 -6.42 8.85
C TRP A 106 3.34 -6.63 9.73
N CYS A 107 3.58 -6.91 11.00
CA CYS A 107 2.54 -7.02 12.02
C CYS A 107 2.46 -5.73 12.84
N GLY A 108 1.24 -5.23 13.02
CA GLY A 108 0.98 -4.02 13.80
C GLY A 108 0.99 -4.29 15.29
N THR A 109 1.55 -3.36 16.07
CA THR A 109 1.48 -3.35 17.53
C THR A 109 0.83 -2.06 17.99
N GLY A 110 -0.23 -2.15 18.81
CA GLY A 110 -0.95 -0.98 19.30
C GLY A 110 -1.89 -0.32 18.28
N VAL A 111 -2.22 -1.04 17.19
CA VAL A 111 -3.11 -0.59 16.10
C VAL A 111 -4.28 -1.58 15.85
N ASP A 112 -4.73 -2.25 16.90
CA ASP A 112 -5.74 -3.31 16.82
C ASP A 112 -7.09 -2.82 16.26
N THR A 113 -7.43 -1.55 16.43
CA THR A 113 -8.63 -0.95 15.84
C THR A 113 -8.56 -0.91 14.31
N TRP A 114 -7.35 -0.77 13.75
CA TRP A 114 -7.11 -0.74 12.32
C TRP A 114 -6.89 -2.14 11.74
N LEU A 115 -6.06 -2.97 12.40
CA LEU A 115 -5.58 -4.26 11.86
C LEU A 115 -6.21 -5.48 12.54
N LYS A 116 -6.91 -5.35 13.67
CA LYS A 116 -7.15 -6.35 14.73
C LYS A 116 -5.85 -6.76 15.42
N ALA A 117 -5.97 -7.48 16.54
CA ALA A 117 -4.81 -8.06 17.22
C ALA A 117 -4.11 -9.08 16.32
N PHE A 118 -2.77 -9.10 16.37
CA PHE A 118 -2.00 -10.07 15.61
C PHE A 118 -2.31 -11.50 16.04
N ASP A 119 -2.66 -12.35 15.07
CA ASP A 119 -2.90 -13.77 15.26
C ASP A 119 -1.66 -14.58 14.88
N ASP A 120 -1.01 -15.21 15.86
CA ASP A 120 0.19 -16.04 15.67
C ASP A 120 -0.12 -17.53 15.49
N SER A 121 -1.40 -17.93 15.52
CA SER A 121 -1.81 -19.34 15.47
C SER A 121 -1.55 -20.04 14.13
N ASN A 122 -1.42 -19.25 13.04
CA ASN A 122 -1.28 -19.77 11.68
C ASN A 122 0.10 -19.53 11.05
N LEU A 123 1.12 -19.20 11.85
CA LEU A 123 2.45 -18.93 11.34
C LEU A 123 3.20 -20.18 10.84
N PRO A 124 4.06 -20.07 9.84
CA PRO A 124 4.44 -18.84 9.13
C PRO A 124 3.43 -18.43 8.04
N VAL A 125 3.28 -17.12 7.83
CA VAL A 125 2.51 -16.54 6.73
C VAL A 125 3.43 -15.76 5.78
N MET A 126 3.06 -15.64 4.50
CA MET A 126 3.91 -15.06 3.46
C MET A 126 3.13 -14.13 2.54
N ALA A 127 3.64 -12.92 2.31
CA ALA A 127 3.28 -12.13 1.14
C ALA A 127 4.20 -12.49 -0.03
N GLU A 128 3.66 -12.56 -1.23
CA GLU A 128 4.41 -12.97 -2.41
C GLU A 128 4.37 -11.89 -3.50
N TYR A 129 5.54 -11.60 -4.11
CA TYR A 129 5.69 -10.60 -5.17
C TYR A 129 6.39 -11.27 -6.36
N GLN A 130 5.79 -11.22 -7.55
CA GLN A 130 6.36 -11.84 -8.75
C GLN A 130 7.28 -10.91 -9.51
N TRP A 131 6.92 -9.62 -9.60
CA TRP A 131 7.69 -8.62 -10.33
C TRP A 131 7.36 -7.20 -9.85
N ILE A 132 8.27 -6.29 -10.13
CA ILE A 132 8.10 -4.84 -10.00
C ILE A 132 8.51 -4.20 -11.32
N LYS A 133 7.78 -3.18 -11.73
CA LYS A 133 8.12 -2.36 -12.89
C LYS A 133 8.00 -0.89 -12.51
N TYR A 134 9.02 -0.13 -12.85
CA TYR A 134 9.01 1.34 -12.83
C TYR A 134 9.12 1.86 -14.27
N THR A 135 8.29 2.83 -14.62
CA THR A 135 8.32 3.50 -15.92
C THR A 135 8.32 5.01 -15.65
N PRO A 136 9.41 5.74 -15.96
CA PRO A 136 9.40 7.18 -15.84
C PRO A 136 8.45 7.79 -16.89
N PHE A 137 7.84 8.91 -16.57
CA PHE A 137 7.19 9.76 -17.58
C PHE A 137 8.27 10.46 -18.41
N GLU A 138 8.02 10.57 -19.72
CA GLU A 138 8.90 11.30 -20.65
C GLU A 138 8.75 12.82 -20.50
#